data_e7a81c961a0c7eb25f6dbc6f7aeb1560
#
_entry.id   e7a81c961a0c7eb25f6dbc6f7aeb1560
#
_cell.length_a   1.000
_cell.length_b   1.000
_cell.length_c   1.000
_cell.angle_alpha   90.00
_cell.angle_beta   90.00
_cell.angle_gamma   90.00
#
_symmetry.space_group_name_H-M   'P 1'
#
loop_
_entity.id
_entity.type
_entity.pdbx_description
1 polymer ?
#
loop_
_entity_poly.entity_id
_entity_poly.type
_entity_poly.pdbx_seq_one_letter_code
_entity_poly.pdbx_strand_id
1 'polypeptide(L)'
;MAQSLPVATLGRTGLPVTRLGYGAMEVRGAPGGRPVAEEDAAKILNAVLDAGINYIDTSIDYGHSEELIGKHISHRRSEFYLASKCGCPVGGLPPREHVFTRDNIVAGVNQSLVRMKTDYLDAVQFHGAPSRTLLEQEDAIQTLLDLKQEGKIRFLGSSSSLPNLPDHIAMGAIDVFQIPYSALQREHEEWITKAAETGAGTVIRGGVAKGQPGEGGGRAETWQRFDDANLDDLRGEGESRTAFMLRFTLSHPDMHTTIVGTKNPDHLQENIQAALAGPLPADVYAEAKRRLDGAG
;
A
#
# COMPACT_ATOMS: atom_id res chain seq x y z
N MET A 1 -11.26 4.16 -27.45
CA MET A 1 -10.04 4.48 -26.67
C MET A 1 -10.09 3.63 -25.42
N ALA A 2 -9.01 2.93 -25.04
CA ALA A 2 -8.98 2.20 -23.77
C ALA A 2 -9.17 3.22 -22.62
N GLN A 3 -10.00 2.87 -21.65
CA GLN A 3 -10.28 3.72 -20.50
C GLN A 3 -9.04 3.70 -19.58
N SER A 4 -8.50 4.87 -19.25
CA SER A 4 -7.35 5.00 -18.34
C SER A 4 -7.79 4.98 -16.88
N LEU A 5 -6.97 4.40 -16.01
CA LEU A 5 -7.22 4.41 -14.56
C LEU A 5 -7.30 5.85 -14.02
N PRO A 6 -8.20 6.13 -13.07
CA PRO A 6 -8.27 7.42 -12.40
C PRO A 6 -6.96 7.74 -11.67
N VAL A 7 -6.55 9.01 -11.73
CA VAL A 7 -5.31 9.53 -11.13
C VAL A 7 -5.63 10.54 -10.04
N ALA A 8 -4.81 10.58 -8.99
CA ALA A 8 -4.81 11.61 -7.97
C ALA A 8 -3.39 12.12 -7.72
N THR A 9 -3.25 13.37 -7.28
CA THR A 9 -1.95 13.90 -6.85
C THR A 9 -1.65 13.43 -5.43
N LEU A 10 -0.55 12.74 -5.22
CA LEU A 10 -0.16 12.17 -3.93
C LEU A 10 0.30 13.27 -2.95
N GLY A 11 -0.65 14.01 -2.42
CA GLY A 11 -0.41 15.12 -1.50
C GLY A 11 0.66 16.09 -1.99
N ARG A 12 1.47 16.62 -1.05
CA ARG A 12 2.55 17.59 -1.33
C ARG A 12 3.70 17.02 -2.19
N THR A 13 3.73 15.71 -2.43
CA THR A 13 4.76 15.11 -3.31
C THR A 13 4.62 15.56 -4.75
N GLY A 14 3.42 15.98 -5.15
CA GLY A 14 3.10 16.35 -6.53
C GLY A 14 3.05 15.17 -7.51
N LEU A 15 3.25 13.94 -7.05
CA LEU A 15 3.27 12.76 -7.93
C LEU A 15 1.85 12.40 -8.39
N PRO A 16 1.59 12.31 -9.71
CA PRO A 16 0.32 11.83 -10.26
C PRO A 16 0.27 10.30 -10.18
N VAL A 17 -0.37 9.76 -9.15
CA VAL A 17 -0.50 8.32 -8.93
C VAL A 17 -1.87 7.81 -9.36
N THR A 18 -1.93 6.61 -9.94
CA THR A 18 -3.22 5.93 -10.17
C THR A 18 -3.89 5.60 -8.84
N ARG A 19 -5.22 5.77 -8.75
CA ARG A 19 -5.96 5.49 -7.52
C ARG A 19 -5.95 4.02 -7.12
N LEU A 20 -5.61 3.13 -8.05
CA LEU A 20 -5.23 1.74 -7.80
C LEU A 20 -3.71 1.62 -7.94
N GLY A 21 -3.03 1.27 -6.87
CA GLY A 21 -1.62 0.90 -6.83
C GLY A 21 -1.45 -0.61 -6.65
N TYR A 22 -0.22 -1.09 -6.76
CA TYR A 22 0.11 -2.50 -6.60
C TYR A 22 0.96 -2.76 -5.36
N GLY A 23 0.49 -3.68 -4.49
CA GLY A 23 1.24 -4.17 -3.33
C GLY A 23 2.01 -5.44 -3.68
N ALA A 24 3.32 -5.33 -3.85
CA ALA A 24 4.17 -6.43 -4.31
C ALA A 24 4.49 -7.48 -3.22
N MET A 25 3.87 -7.40 -2.04
CA MET A 25 3.99 -8.43 -1.01
C MET A 25 3.56 -9.81 -1.51
N GLU A 26 2.61 -9.90 -2.44
CA GLU A 26 2.10 -11.18 -2.92
C GLU A 26 3.07 -11.92 -3.85
N VAL A 27 4.07 -11.25 -4.41
CA VAL A 27 5.15 -11.88 -5.20
C VAL A 27 6.38 -12.23 -4.38
N ARG A 28 6.34 -12.08 -3.04
CA ARG A 28 7.50 -12.33 -2.17
C ARG A 28 8.02 -13.77 -2.14
N GLY A 29 7.18 -14.74 -2.51
CA GLY A 29 7.56 -16.16 -2.51
C GLY A 29 7.72 -16.78 -1.11
N ALA A 30 8.16 -18.04 -1.06
CA ALA A 30 8.51 -18.74 0.17
C ALA A 30 9.88 -18.23 0.69
N PRO A 31 10.15 -18.30 2.02
CA PRO A 31 9.31 -18.88 3.07
C PRO A 31 8.26 -17.92 3.65
N GLY A 32 8.34 -16.63 3.38
CA GLY A 32 7.46 -15.61 3.97
C GLY A 32 6.08 -15.51 3.32
N GLY A 33 5.88 -16.13 2.15
CA GLY A 33 4.64 -16.12 1.38
C GLY A 33 4.35 -17.46 0.72
N ARG A 34 3.26 -17.51 -0.06
CA ARG A 34 2.97 -18.67 -0.91
C ARG A 34 4.04 -18.77 -2.02
N PRO A 35 4.47 -19.97 -2.42
CA PRO A 35 5.37 -20.12 -3.56
C PRO A 35 4.84 -19.38 -4.80
N VAL A 36 5.73 -18.69 -5.47
CA VAL A 36 5.45 -17.99 -6.74
C VAL A 36 6.55 -18.39 -7.72
N ALA A 37 6.18 -18.91 -8.88
CA ALA A 37 7.14 -19.13 -9.93
C ALA A 37 7.64 -17.77 -10.45
N GLU A 38 8.92 -17.70 -10.79
CA GLU A 38 9.50 -16.43 -11.26
C GLU A 38 8.81 -15.92 -12.52
N GLU A 39 8.42 -16.81 -13.42
CA GLU A 39 7.70 -16.47 -14.64
C GLU A 39 6.32 -15.86 -14.35
N ASP A 40 5.61 -16.33 -13.31
CA ASP A 40 4.32 -15.79 -12.91
C ASP A 40 4.49 -14.42 -12.25
N ALA A 41 5.55 -14.24 -11.45
CA ALA A 41 5.91 -12.93 -10.90
C ALA A 41 6.25 -11.93 -12.03
N ALA A 42 7.00 -12.36 -13.04
CA ALA A 42 7.31 -11.54 -14.21
C ALA A 42 6.05 -11.13 -14.98
N LYS A 43 5.14 -12.08 -15.23
CA LYS A 43 3.88 -11.81 -15.92
C LYS A 43 3.02 -10.80 -15.17
N ILE A 44 2.81 -11.00 -13.86
CA ILE A 44 1.96 -10.10 -13.08
C ILE A 44 2.55 -8.70 -12.95
N LEU A 45 3.87 -8.57 -12.71
CA LEU A 45 4.52 -7.28 -12.60
C LEU A 45 4.44 -6.47 -13.91
N ASN A 46 4.63 -7.12 -15.06
CA ASN A 46 4.45 -6.45 -16.34
C ASN A 46 2.98 -6.12 -16.63
N ALA A 47 2.04 -7.03 -16.35
CA ALA A 47 0.62 -6.77 -16.51
C ALA A 47 0.13 -5.57 -15.66
N VAL A 48 0.70 -5.36 -14.47
CA VAL A 48 0.43 -4.19 -13.63
C VAL A 48 0.78 -2.89 -14.37
N LEU A 49 1.98 -2.82 -14.97
CA LEU A 49 2.42 -1.64 -15.72
C LEU A 49 1.66 -1.49 -17.05
N ASP A 50 1.39 -2.59 -17.74
CA ASP A 50 0.63 -2.60 -19.00
C ASP A 50 -0.81 -2.09 -18.80
N ALA A 51 -1.38 -2.29 -17.60
CA ALA A 51 -2.67 -1.72 -17.22
C ALA A 51 -2.61 -0.23 -16.83
N GLY A 52 -1.42 0.36 -16.80
CA GLY A 52 -1.19 1.76 -16.44
C GLY A 52 -1.15 2.01 -14.93
N ILE A 53 -1.09 0.98 -14.09
CA ILE A 53 -0.89 1.14 -12.64
C ILE A 53 0.54 1.66 -12.43
N ASN A 54 0.67 2.83 -11.80
CA ASN A 54 1.95 3.52 -11.69
C ASN A 54 2.46 3.74 -10.26
N TYR A 55 1.87 3.09 -9.25
CA TYR A 55 2.38 3.09 -7.88
C TYR A 55 2.60 1.66 -7.40
N ILE A 56 3.85 1.31 -7.09
CA ILE A 56 4.27 -0.03 -6.63
C ILE A 56 4.87 0.10 -5.24
N ASP A 57 4.34 -0.66 -4.29
CA ASP A 57 4.81 -0.74 -2.91
C ASP A 57 5.43 -2.12 -2.63
N THR A 58 6.60 -2.12 -2.03
CA THR A 58 7.31 -3.32 -1.58
C THR A 58 7.96 -3.11 -0.22
N SER A 59 8.81 -4.04 0.22
CA SER A 59 9.61 -3.94 1.45
C SER A 59 10.80 -4.89 1.40
N ILE A 60 11.86 -4.54 2.14
CA ILE A 60 13.08 -5.36 2.32
C ILE A 60 12.74 -6.77 2.83
N ASP A 61 11.76 -6.88 3.73
CA ASP A 61 11.35 -8.13 4.37
C ASP A 61 10.29 -8.93 3.57
N TYR A 62 9.94 -8.47 2.37
CA TYR A 62 9.04 -9.20 1.48
C TYR A 62 9.81 -10.20 0.61
N GLY A 63 10.59 -11.08 1.22
CA GLY A 63 11.28 -12.17 0.55
C GLY A 63 11.97 -11.73 -0.75
N HIS A 64 11.56 -12.27 -1.88
CA HIS A 64 12.14 -11.98 -3.19
C HIS A 64 11.50 -10.80 -3.94
N SER A 65 10.54 -10.09 -3.31
CA SER A 65 9.77 -9.05 -4.02
C SER A 65 10.63 -7.97 -4.64
N GLU A 66 11.61 -7.40 -3.91
CA GLU A 66 12.51 -6.38 -4.45
C GLU A 66 13.39 -6.90 -5.59
N GLU A 67 13.90 -8.14 -5.48
CA GLU A 67 14.71 -8.78 -6.52
C GLU A 67 13.91 -9.03 -7.80
N LEU A 68 12.65 -9.47 -7.67
CA LEU A 68 11.75 -9.70 -8.79
C LEU A 68 11.37 -8.40 -9.50
N ILE A 69 11.10 -7.33 -8.75
CA ILE A 69 10.91 -5.97 -9.31
C ILE A 69 12.15 -5.57 -10.12
N GLY A 70 13.33 -5.67 -9.53
CA GLY A 70 14.59 -5.32 -10.20
C GLY A 70 14.91 -6.18 -11.42
N LYS A 71 14.50 -7.44 -11.43
CA LYS A 71 14.75 -8.36 -12.53
C LYS A 71 13.80 -8.13 -13.71
N HIS A 72 12.53 -7.87 -13.43
CA HIS A 72 11.49 -7.96 -14.45
C HIS A 72 10.92 -6.63 -14.93
N ILE A 73 11.04 -5.55 -14.14
CA ILE A 73 10.46 -4.24 -14.51
C ILE A 73 11.40 -3.04 -14.29
N SER A 74 12.66 -3.24 -13.84
CA SER A 74 13.60 -2.12 -13.68
C SER A 74 13.86 -1.34 -14.96
N HIS A 75 13.82 -2.00 -16.12
CA HIS A 75 13.96 -1.36 -17.44
C HIS A 75 12.78 -0.43 -17.80
N ARG A 76 11.68 -0.51 -17.06
CA ARG A 76 10.47 0.33 -17.16
C ARG A 76 10.38 1.35 -16.04
N ARG A 77 11.50 1.64 -15.33
CA ARG A 77 11.54 2.45 -14.10
C ARG A 77 10.83 3.81 -14.22
N SER A 78 10.83 4.41 -15.40
CA SER A 78 10.18 5.70 -15.66
C SER A 78 8.65 5.63 -15.73
N GLU A 79 8.06 4.45 -15.76
CA GLU A 79 6.62 4.27 -15.89
C GLU A 79 5.92 4.23 -14.52
N PHE A 80 6.65 4.11 -13.40
CA PHE A 80 6.05 3.93 -12.09
C PHE A 80 6.82 4.62 -10.96
N TYR A 81 6.09 4.92 -9.90
CA TYR A 81 6.61 5.36 -8.61
C TYR A 81 6.82 4.16 -7.71
N LEU A 82 8.01 4.06 -7.11
CA LEU A 82 8.45 2.90 -6.35
C LEU A 82 8.62 3.27 -4.88
N ALA A 83 7.82 2.62 -4.03
CA ALA A 83 7.91 2.75 -2.58
C ALA A 83 8.45 1.47 -1.95
N SER A 84 9.40 1.61 -1.02
CA SER A 84 9.87 0.53 -0.16
C SER A 84 9.87 0.96 1.31
N LYS A 85 10.42 0.14 2.19
CA LYS A 85 10.37 0.38 3.63
C LYS A 85 11.75 0.31 4.27
N CYS A 86 11.90 0.97 5.41
CA CYS A 86 13.10 0.91 6.25
C CYS A 86 12.76 0.44 7.67
N GLY A 87 13.79 0.08 8.42
CA GLY A 87 13.64 -0.50 9.75
C GLY A 87 13.60 -2.03 9.74
N CYS A 88 13.42 -2.67 8.59
CA CYS A 88 13.60 -4.11 8.47
C CYS A 88 15.11 -4.41 8.57
N PRO A 89 15.55 -5.36 9.38
CA PRO A 89 16.96 -5.71 9.47
C PRO A 89 17.53 -6.26 8.17
N VAL A 90 18.73 -5.81 7.86
CA VAL A 90 19.44 -6.16 6.63
C VAL A 90 20.13 -7.51 6.77
N GLY A 91 20.02 -8.35 5.74
CA GLY A 91 20.78 -9.61 5.64
C GLY A 91 20.20 -10.80 6.38
N GLY A 92 19.02 -10.70 7.00
CA GLY A 92 18.40 -11.77 7.76
C GLY A 92 17.06 -12.27 7.20
N LEU A 93 16.74 -13.52 7.50
CA LEU A 93 15.36 -14.00 7.52
C LEU A 93 14.56 -13.14 8.51
N PRO A 94 13.25 -12.94 8.30
CA PRO A 94 12.49 -11.88 8.92
C PRO A 94 12.73 -11.85 10.43
N PRO A 95 13.37 -10.83 10.93
CA PRO A 95 13.36 -10.64 12.37
C PRO A 95 11.99 -10.10 12.69
N ARG A 96 11.60 -10.42 13.85
CA ARG A 96 10.32 -10.05 14.40
C ARG A 96 10.31 -8.61 14.92
N GLU A 97 11.49 -7.98 14.97
CA GLU A 97 11.67 -6.63 15.48
C GLU A 97 12.36 -5.74 14.43
N HIS A 98 11.80 -4.55 14.24
CA HIS A 98 12.39 -3.56 13.37
C HIS A 98 13.50 -2.78 14.09
N VAL A 99 14.55 -2.41 13.35
CA VAL A 99 15.72 -1.69 13.84
C VAL A 99 15.85 -0.38 13.10
N PHE A 100 15.70 0.75 13.80
CA PHE A 100 15.69 2.08 13.20
C PHE A 100 17.00 2.85 13.39
N THR A 101 18.08 2.16 13.76
CA THR A 101 19.43 2.77 13.81
C THR A 101 19.80 3.30 12.42
N ARG A 102 20.61 4.36 12.41
CA ARG A 102 21.16 4.96 11.18
C ARG A 102 21.77 3.90 10.26
N ASP A 103 22.64 3.06 10.81
CA ASP A 103 23.36 2.05 10.02
C ASP A 103 22.42 1.08 9.34
N ASN A 104 21.39 0.59 10.05
CA ASN A 104 20.40 -0.33 9.48
C ASN A 104 19.52 0.34 8.40
N ILE A 105 19.09 1.59 8.63
CA ILE A 105 18.30 2.34 7.64
C ILE A 105 19.10 2.55 6.37
N VAL A 106 20.34 3.05 6.48
CA VAL A 106 21.24 3.30 5.33
C VAL A 106 21.55 2.01 4.58
N ALA A 107 21.91 0.94 5.31
CA ALA A 107 22.18 -0.36 4.71
C ALA A 107 20.95 -0.92 3.99
N GLY A 108 19.77 -0.79 4.60
CA GLY A 108 18.49 -1.24 4.03
C GLY A 108 18.13 -0.52 2.73
N VAL A 109 18.21 0.81 2.71
CA VAL A 109 17.96 1.59 1.49
C VAL A 109 18.94 1.23 0.39
N ASN A 110 20.24 1.14 0.70
CA ASN A 110 21.24 0.72 -0.29
C ASN A 110 20.98 -0.70 -0.83
N GLN A 111 20.58 -1.64 0.03
CA GLN A 111 20.20 -2.98 -0.40
C GLN A 111 18.99 -2.96 -1.33
N SER A 112 17.95 -2.17 -1.02
CA SER A 112 16.77 -2.00 -1.85
C SER A 112 17.14 -1.46 -3.24
N LEU A 113 18.00 -0.45 -3.32
CA LEU A 113 18.47 0.12 -4.58
C LEU A 113 19.18 -0.94 -5.45
N VAL A 114 20.06 -1.74 -4.84
CA VAL A 114 20.77 -2.81 -5.55
C VAL A 114 19.81 -3.90 -6.03
N ARG A 115 18.92 -4.37 -5.17
CA ARG A 115 17.96 -5.44 -5.52
C ARG A 115 17.01 -4.99 -6.63
N MET A 116 16.48 -3.78 -6.53
CA MET A 116 15.53 -3.24 -7.50
C MET A 116 16.20 -2.60 -8.73
N LYS A 117 17.55 -2.57 -8.79
CA LYS A 117 18.33 -2.05 -9.91
C LYS A 117 17.93 -0.63 -10.30
N THR A 118 17.88 0.25 -9.31
CA THR A 118 17.51 1.65 -9.47
C THR A 118 18.39 2.54 -8.63
N ASP A 119 18.59 3.79 -9.06
CA ASP A 119 19.42 4.75 -8.34
C ASP A 119 18.65 5.49 -7.24
N TYR A 120 17.30 5.43 -7.28
CA TYR A 120 16.46 6.10 -6.30
C TYR A 120 15.13 5.37 -6.05
N LEU A 121 14.58 5.60 -4.86
CA LEU A 121 13.21 5.24 -4.47
C LEU A 121 12.35 6.50 -4.41
N ASP A 122 11.10 6.43 -4.85
CA ASP A 122 10.19 7.58 -4.75
C ASP A 122 9.76 7.81 -3.30
N ALA A 123 9.49 6.75 -2.54
CA ALA A 123 9.21 6.87 -1.12
C ALA A 123 9.89 5.76 -0.31
N VAL A 124 10.43 6.11 0.86
CA VAL A 124 10.89 5.14 1.85
C VAL A 124 10.10 5.35 3.13
N GLN A 125 9.48 4.29 3.61
CA GLN A 125 8.51 4.33 4.70
C GLN A 125 9.07 3.64 5.95
N PHE A 126 8.92 4.24 7.12
CA PHE A 126 9.10 3.52 8.37
C PHE A 126 8.14 2.34 8.43
N HIS A 127 8.64 1.14 8.68
CA HIS A 127 7.84 -0.08 8.73
C HIS A 127 7.47 -0.44 10.16
N GLY A 128 6.25 -0.97 10.38
CA GLY A 128 5.81 -1.49 11.68
C GLY A 128 5.38 -0.45 12.71
N ALA A 129 5.14 0.80 12.29
CA ALA A 129 4.65 1.88 13.16
C ALA A 129 5.50 2.07 14.44
N PRO A 130 6.81 2.39 14.34
CA PRO A 130 7.66 2.64 15.51
C PRO A 130 7.11 3.78 16.37
N SER A 131 7.44 3.79 17.66
CA SER A 131 7.08 4.94 18.51
C SER A 131 7.87 6.18 18.10
N ARG A 132 7.28 7.36 18.32
CA ARG A 132 7.96 8.65 18.14
C ARG A 132 9.28 8.70 18.93
N THR A 133 9.26 8.25 20.17
CA THR A 133 10.45 8.22 21.04
C THR A 133 11.59 7.42 20.43
N LEU A 134 11.28 6.24 19.83
CA LEU A 134 12.29 5.42 19.17
C LEU A 134 12.86 6.13 17.95
N LEU A 135 12.03 6.75 17.11
CA LEU A 135 12.49 7.49 15.93
C LEU A 135 13.36 8.69 16.29
N GLU A 136 13.04 9.38 17.40
CA GLU A 136 13.83 10.51 17.93
C GLU A 136 15.16 10.03 18.53
N GLN A 137 15.16 8.95 19.31
CA GLN A 137 16.37 8.39 19.93
C GLN A 137 17.38 7.89 18.89
N GLU A 138 16.91 7.33 17.79
CA GLU A 138 17.76 6.77 16.72
C GLU A 138 18.05 7.80 15.60
N ASP A 139 17.57 9.03 15.74
CA ASP A 139 17.71 10.10 14.73
C ASP A 139 17.25 9.67 13.34
N ALA A 140 16.18 8.84 13.31
CA ALA A 140 15.76 8.12 12.12
C ALA A 140 15.18 9.05 11.04
N ILE A 141 14.49 10.14 11.44
CA ILE A 141 14.00 11.17 10.49
C ILE A 141 15.18 11.85 9.80
N GLN A 142 16.22 12.26 10.56
CA GLN A 142 17.39 12.92 9.99
C GLN A 142 18.14 11.96 9.04
N THR A 143 18.20 10.68 9.39
CA THR A 143 18.81 9.66 8.51
C THR A 143 18.10 9.59 7.16
N LEU A 144 16.76 9.63 7.11
CA LEU A 144 16.03 9.67 5.85
C LEU A 144 16.20 11.00 5.10
N LEU A 145 16.31 12.12 5.82
CA LEU A 145 16.60 13.42 5.21
C LEU A 145 17.98 13.45 4.55
N ASP A 146 18.98 12.84 5.18
CA ASP A 146 20.33 12.72 4.60
C ASP A 146 20.29 11.88 3.31
N LEU A 147 19.58 10.73 3.32
CA LEU A 147 19.40 9.89 2.13
C LEU A 147 18.62 10.61 1.02
N LYS A 148 17.69 11.50 1.38
CA LYS A 148 17.00 12.38 0.43
C LYS A 148 17.97 13.41 -0.17
N GLN A 149 18.84 14.00 0.63
CA GLN A 149 19.88 14.92 0.15
C GLN A 149 20.90 14.21 -0.77
N GLU A 150 21.21 12.95 -0.49
CA GLU A 150 22.04 12.10 -1.36
C GLU A 150 21.35 11.70 -2.68
N GLY A 151 20.06 11.99 -2.84
CA GLY A 151 19.27 11.65 -4.01
C GLY A 151 18.80 10.18 -4.06
N LYS A 152 19.03 9.39 -3.02
CA LYS A 152 18.65 7.98 -2.94
C LYS A 152 17.16 7.78 -2.70
N ILE A 153 16.51 8.73 -2.06
CA ILE A 153 15.05 8.74 -1.84
C ILE A 153 14.49 10.12 -2.18
N ARG A 154 13.24 10.17 -2.64
CA ARG A 154 12.58 11.46 -2.96
C ARG A 154 11.72 11.96 -1.81
N PHE A 155 10.97 11.06 -1.17
CA PHE A 155 10.00 11.39 -0.12
C PHE A 155 10.12 10.47 1.08
N LEU A 156 9.89 11.04 2.26
CA LEU A 156 9.81 10.32 3.52
C LEU A 156 8.40 9.78 3.71
N GLY A 157 8.29 8.51 4.07
CA GLY A 157 7.01 7.87 4.32
C GLY A 157 6.92 7.20 5.68
N SER A 158 5.69 6.85 6.06
CA SER A 158 5.41 6.03 7.23
C SER A 158 4.27 5.06 6.94
N SER A 159 4.57 3.75 7.02
CA SER A 159 3.54 2.70 7.05
C SER A 159 3.09 2.49 8.48
N SER A 160 2.12 3.27 8.91
CA SER A 160 1.75 3.42 10.32
C SER A 160 0.30 3.03 10.61
N SER A 161 0.05 2.72 11.86
CA SER A 161 -1.27 2.41 12.43
C SER A 161 -1.37 2.95 13.84
N LEU A 162 -2.57 2.91 14.41
CA LEU A 162 -2.75 3.19 15.83
C LEU A 162 -1.95 2.19 16.69
N PRO A 163 -1.42 2.61 17.86
CA PRO A 163 -1.60 3.95 18.45
C PRO A 163 -0.62 5.02 17.95
N ASN A 164 0.43 4.69 17.18
CA ASN A 164 1.54 5.60 16.88
C ASN A 164 1.30 6.53 15.67
N LEU A 165 0.28 6.25 14.84
CA LEU A 165 -0.04 7.08 13.67
C LEU A 165 -0.27 8.57 14.00
N PRO A 166 -1.00 8.95 15.09
CA PRO A 166 -1.16 10.35 15.47
C PRO A 166 0.18 11.07 15.69
N ASP A 167 1.12 10.42 16.35
CA ASP A 167 2.44 10.99 16.62
C ASP A 167 3.23 11.21 15.34
N HIS A 168 3.16 10.25 14.39
CA HIS A 168 3.82 10.40 13.10
C HIS A 168 3.24 11.56 12.27
N ILE A 169 1.92 11.78 12.33
CA ILE A 169 1.27 12.92 11.68
C ILE A 169 1.75 14.23 12.33
N ALA A 170 1.80 14.29 13.68
CA ALA A 170 2.22 15.47 14.42
C ALA A 170 3.71 15.83 14.23
N MET A 171 4.57 14.90 13.81
CA MET A 171 5.98 15.18 13.49
C MET A 171 6.15 16.16 12.32
N GLY A 172 5.18 16.24 11.39
CA GLY A 172 5.22 17.16 10.25
C GLY A 172 6.26 16.87 9.16
N ALA A 173 7.15 15.89 9.38
CA ALA A 173 8.25 15.54 8.48
C ALA A 173 7.89 14.50 7.41
N ILE A 174 6.76 13.81 7.56
CA ILE A 174 6.35 12.70 6.71
C ILE A 174 5.58 13.21 5.49
N ASP A 175 6.05 12.85 4.29
CA ASP A 175 5.44 13.24 3.02
C ASP A 175 4.32 12.29 2.59
N VAL A 176 4.40 10.99 2.96
CA VAL A 176 3.45 9.94 2.56
C VAL A 176 3.11 9.03 3.73
N PHE A 177 1.84 8.86 4.00
CA PHE A 177 1.34 7.90 5.00
C PHE A 177 0.70 6.70 4.31
N GLN A 178 1.13 5.49 4.69
CA GLN A 178 0.46 4.24 4.33
C GLN A 178 -0.36 3.75 5.52
N ILE A 179 -1.69 3.81 5.39
CA ILE A 179 -2.64 3.61 6.49
C ILE A 179 -3.54 2.40 6.19
N PRO A 180 -3.81 1.49 7.16
CA PRO A 180 -4.77 0.42 6.96
C PRO A 180 -6.20 0.97 6.96
N TYR A 181 -6.99 0.59 5.95
CA TYR A 181 -8.40 0.94 5.89
C TYR A 181 -9.15 0.04 4.90
N SER A 182 -10.35 -0.34 5.26
CA SER A 182 -11.33 -0.99 4.39
C SER A 182 -12.73 -0.83 4.98
N ALA A 183 -13.78 -1.23 4.26
CA ALA A 183 -15.14 -1.29 4.82
C ALA A 183 -15.21 -2.06 6.15
N LEU A 184 -14.43 -3.14 6.27
CA LEU A 184 -14.46 -4.03 7.43
C LEU A 184 -13.51 -3.63 8.56
N GLN A 185 -12.60 -2.68 8.31
CA GLN A 185 -11.61 -2.18 9.27
C GLN A 185 -11.50 -0.67 9.13
N ARG A 186 -12.29 0.08 9.92
CA ARG A 186 -12.50 1.53 9.77
C ARG A 186 -11.89 2.37 10.88
N GLU A 187 -11.18 1.75 11.82
CA GLU A 187 -10.60 2.42 13.00
C GLU A 187 -9.60 3.54 12.66
N HIS A 188 -9.11 3.56 11.42
CA HIS A 188 -8.17 4.59 10.93
C HIS A 188 -8.83 5.62 10.01
N GLU A 189 -10.14 5.57 9.79
CA GLU A 189 -10.83 6.40 8.79
C GLU A 189 -10.56 7.90 8.97
N GLU A 190 -10.77 8.43 10.19
CA GLU A 190 -10.51 9.84 10.48
C GLU A 190 -9.03 10.24 10.36
N TRP A 191 -8.12 9.30 10.56
CA TRP A 191 -6.68 9.55 10.49
C TRP A 191 -6.17 9.70 9.06
N ILE A 192 -6.89 9.15 8.07
CA ILE A 192 -6.63 9.39 6.66
C ILE A 192 -6.86 10.87 6.35
N THR A 193 -8.00 11.42 6.79
CA THR A 193 -8.31 12.85 6.65
C THR A 193 -7.28 13.72 7.37
N LYS A 194 -6.96 13.41 8.65
CA LYS A 194 -5.96 14.18 9.41
C LYS A 194 -4.57 14.15 8.75
N ALA A 195 -4.16 13.03 8.16
CA ALA A 195 -2.91 12.95 7.41
C ALA A 195 -2.95 13.83 6.15
N ALA A 196 -4.05 13.77 5.38
CA ALA A 196 -4.24 14.58 4.18
C ALA A 196 -4.29 16.08 4.49
N GLU A 197 -4.91 16.51 5.60
CA GLU A 197 -4.97 17.90 6.05
C GLU A 197 -3.57 18.50 6.30
N THR A 198 -2.56 17.69 6.62
CA THR A 198 -1.16 18.15 6.70
C THR A 198 -0.54 18.37 5.31
N GLY A 199 -1.25 18.04 4.25
CA GLY A 199 -0.74 18.03 2.88
C GLY A 199 0.00 16.75 2.50
N ALA A 200 0.09 15.76 3.37
CA ALA A 200 0.75 14.49 3.07
C ALA A 200 -0.07 13.62 2.08
N GLY A 201 0.62 12.81 1.31
CA GLY A 201 -0.01 11.78 0.49
C GLY A 201 -0.54 10.63 1.35
N THR A 202 -1.71 10.10 1.01
CA THR A 202 -2.33 8.96 1.69
C THR A 202 -2.39 7.76 0.77
N VAL A 203 -1.78 6.68 1.21
CA VAL A 203 -1.77 5.37 0.56
C VAL A 203 -2.55 4.41 1.45
N ILE A 204 -3.56 3.74 0.92
CA ILE A 204 -4.33 2.78 1.70
C ILE A 204 -3.79 1.37 1.46
N ARG A 205 -3.57 0.64 2.55
CA ARG A 205 -3.29 -0.80 2.53
C ARG A 205 -4.46 -1.59 3.13
N GLY A 206 -4.65 -2.80 2.66
CA GLY A 206 -5.72 -3.66 3.16
C GLY A 206 -7.12 -3.30 2.66
N GLY A 207 -7.24 -2.46 1.64
CA GLY A 207 -8.51 -1.93 1.13
C GLY A 207 -9.53 -2.97 0.69
N VAL A 208 -9.10 -4.19 0.38
CA VAL A 208 -9.97 -5.33 0.05
C VAL A 208 -9.96 -6.43 1.13
N ALA A 209 -9.51 -6.12 2.36
CA ALA A 209 -9.42 -7.06 3.49
C ALA A 209 -8.79 -8.43 3.09
N LYS A 210 -7.76 -8.40 2.24
CA LYS A 210 -7.05 -9.56 1.63
C LYS A 210 -7.92 -10.43 0.70
N GLY A 211 -9.05 -9.92 0.22
CA GLY A 211 -9.99 -10.66 -0.62
C GLY A 211 -10.91 -11.60 0.17
N GLN A 212 -11.99 -12.04 -0.46
CA GLN A 212 -12.99 -12.92 0.17
C GLN A 212 -12.35 -14.26 0.61
N PRO A 213 -12.75 -14.80 1.78
CA PRO A 213 -12.31 -16.13 2.21
C PRO A 213 -12.61 -17.21 1.18
N GLY A 214 -11.63 -18.08 0.90
CA GLY A 214 -11.74 -19.14 -0.11
C GLY A 214 -11.26 -18.72 -1.52
N GLU A 215 -11.40 -17.46 -1.88
CA GLU A 215 -10.89 -16.89 -3.14
C GLU A 215 -9.58 -16.12 -2.91
N GLY A 216 -9.51 -15.37 -1.81
CA GLY A 216 -8.35 -14.61 -1.37
C GLY A 216 -7.74 -15.13 -0.07
N GLY A 217 -6.98 -14.27 0.60
CA GLY A 217 -6.36 -14.54 1.90
C GLY A 217 -7.12 -13.96 3.10
N GLY A 218 -8.35 -13.49 2.89
CA GLY A 218 -9.19 -12.89 3.93
C GLY A 218 -9.55 -13.87 5.04
N ARG A 219 -9.74 -13.37 6.25
CA ARG A 219 -10.16 -14.17 7.41
C ARG A 219 -11.68 -14.16 7.50
N ALA A 220 -12.28 -15.34 7.73
CA ALA A 220 -13.73 -15.49 7.87
C ALA A 220 -14.31 -14.54 8.95
N GLU A 221 -13.64 -14.41 10.10
CA GLU A 221 -14.07 -13.54 11.21
C GLU A 221 -14.11 -12.06 10.78
N THR A 222 -13.14 -11.59 9.98
CA THR A 222 -13.15 -10.23 9.44
C THR A 222 -14.28 -10.03 8.45
N TRP A 223 -14.52 -11.02 7.60
CA TRP A 223 -15.56 -10.97 6.56
C TRP A 223 -16.97 -11.21 7.10
N GLN A 224 -17.11 -11.77 8.31
CA GLN A 224 -18.41 -11.88 8.99
C GLN A 224 -19.10 -10.52 9.10
N ARG A 225 -18.35 -9.43 9.32
CA ARG A 225 -18.92 -8.07 9.33
C ARG A 225 -19.58 -7.65 8.01
N PHE A 226 -19.12 -8.22 6.88
CA PHE A 226 -19.76 -7.97 5.58
C PHE A 226 -21.17 -8.57 5.56
N ASP A 227 -21.30 -9.80 6.08
CA ASP A 227 -22.57 -10.51 6.18
C ASP A 227 -23.49 -9.84 7.22
N ASP A 228 -22.98 -9.54 8.40
CA ASP A 228 -23.73 -8.92 9.50
C ASP A 228 -24.30 -7.54 9.10
N ALA A 229 -23.57 -6.79 8.30
CA ALA A 229 -24.02 -5.51 7.76
C ALA A 229 -24.89 -5.65 6.51
N ASN A 230 -25.20 -6.86 6.03
CA ASN A 230 -25.96 -7.14 4.81
C ASN A 230 -25.47 -6.30 3.60
N LEU A 231 -24.13 -6.23 3.40
CA LEU A 231 -23.57 -5.41 2.33
C LEU A 231 -23.81 -6.00 0.94
N ASP A 232 -24.15 -7.29 0.82
CA ASP A 232 -24.54 -7.90 -0.45
C ASP A 232 -25.70 -7.19 -1.13
N ASP A 233 -26.65 -6.64 -0.36
CA ASP A 233 -27.81 -5.89 -0.88
C ASP A 233 -27.43 -4.58 -1.56
N LEU A 234 -26.22 -4.07 -1.29
CA LEU A 234 -25.73 -2.79 -1.81
C LEU A 234 -24.83 -2.95 -3.04
N ARG A 235 -24.47 -4.18 -3.38
CA ARG A 235 -23.63 -4.46 -4.56
C ARG A 235 -24.40 -4.26 -5.87
N GLY A 236 -23.69 -3.79 -6.88
CA GLY A 236 -24.21 -3.77 -8.24
C GLY A 236 -24.43 -5.18 -8.80
N GLU A 237 -25.23 -5.30 -9.83
CA GLU A 237 -25.44 -6.58 -10.53
C GLU A 237 -24.13 -7.12 -11.08
N GLY A 238 -23.78 -8.36 -10.74
CA GLY A 238 -22.51 -9.00 -11.15
C GLY A 238 -21.27 -8.48 -10.44
N GLU A 239 -21.38 -7.52 -9.54
CA GLU A 239 -20.24 -7.01 -8.76
C GLU A 239 -19.82 -8.01 -7.68
N SER A 240 -18.56 -8.40 -7.65
CA SER A 240 -18.04 -9.25 -6.57
C SER A 240 -17.94 -8.50 -5.23
N ARG A 241 -17.90 -9.23 -4.14
CA ARG A 241 -17.65 -8.66 -2.81
C ARG A 241 -16.31 -7.92 -2.75
N THR A 242 -15.28 -8.45 -3.38
CA THR A 242 -13.95 -7.83 -3.43
C THR A 242 -13.96 -6.53 -4.24
N ALA A 243 -14.66 -6.48 -5.36
CA ALA A 243 -14.85 -5.27 -6.16
C ALA A 243 -15.60 -4.19 -5.38
N PHE A 244 -16.69 -4.55 -4.69
CA PHE A 244 -17.42 -3.63 -3.80
C PHE A 244 -16.48 -3.06 -2.70
N MET A 245 -15.70 -3.91 -2.04
CA MET A 245 -14.74 -3.50 -1.02
C MET A 245 -13.70 -2.51 -1.56
N LEU A 246 -13.18 -2.76 -2.77
CA LEU A 246 -12.25 -1.84 -3.41
C LEU A 246 -12.90 -0.50 -3.70
N ARG A 247 -14.10 -0.49 -4.27
CA ARG A 247 -14.85 0.73 -4.56
C ARG A 247 -15.25 1.49 -3.29
N PHE A 248 -15.59 0.77 -2.21
CA PHE A 248 -15.78 1.41 -0.90
C PHE A 248 -14.52 2.15 -0.46
N THR A 249 -13.35 1.51 -0.56
CA THR A 249 -12.07 2.14 -0.23
C THR A 249 -11.78 3.35 -1.12
N LEU A 250 -12.03 3.24 -2.42
CA LEU A 250 -11.91 4.34 -3.39
C LEU A 250 -12.89 5.49 -3.11
N SER A 251 -13.93 5.29 -2.31
CA SER A 251 -14.91 6.32 -1.95
C SER A 251 -14.44 7.26 -0.83
N HIS A 252 -13.35 6.93 -0.12
CA HIS A 252 -12.83 7.83 0.89
C HIS A 252 -12.26 9.11 0.22
N PRO A 253 -12.73 10.33 0.58
CA PRO A 253 -12.40 11.55 -0.15
C PRO A 253 -10.91 11.89 -0.12
N ASP A 254 -10.24 11.60 0.99
CA ASP A 254 -8.84 11.95 1.24
C ASP A 254 -7.87 10.79 0.95
N MET A 255 -8.31 9.74 0.25
CA MET A 255 -7.48 8.65 -0.22
C MET A 255 -6.92 8.97 -1.60
N HIS A 256 -5.59 8.98 -1.75
CA HIS A 256 -4.96 9.25 -3.05
C HIS A 256 -4.78 7.96 -3.86
N THR A 257 -4.26 6.90 -3.25
CA THR A 257 -4.12 5.58 -3.88
C THR A 257 -4.34 4.46 -2.88
N THR A 258 -4.82 3.31 -3.34
CA THR A 258 -4.87 2.07 -2.53
C THR A 258 -4.04 0.99 -3.19
N ILE A 259 -3.17 0.34 -2.41
CA ILE A 259 -2.36 -0.77 -2.91
C ILE A 259 -3.11 -2.08 -2.71
N VAL A 260 -3.29 -2.81 -3.80
CA VAL A 260 -3.88 -4.15 -3.78
C VAL A 260 -2.87 -5.14 -4.38
N GLY A 261 -2.52 -6.16 -3.62
CA GLY A 261 -1.60 -7.20 -4.05
C GLY A 261 -2.34 -8.43 -4.56
N THR A 262 -1.89 -8.96 -5.69
CA THR A 262 -2.31 -10.27 -6.19
C THR A 262 -1.21 -10.86 -7.07
N LYS A 263 -1.18 -12.19 -7.16
CA LYS A 263 -0.39 -12.94 -8.15
C LYS A 263 -1.27 -13.61 -9.20
N ASN A 264 -2.60 -13.46 -9.09
CA ASN A 264 -3.58 -13.99 -10.02
C ASN A 264 -3.95 -12.91 -11.04
N PRO A 265 -3.74 -13.13 -12.36
CA PRO A 265 -4.12 -12.17 -13.40
C PRO A 265 -5.61 -11.84 -13.43
N ASP A 266 -6.49 -12.80 -13.13
CA ASP A 266 -7.94 -12.57 -13.11
C ASP A 266 -8.33 -11.60 -11.98
N HIS A 267 -7.73 -11.76 -10.78
CA HIS A 267 -7.94 -10.82 -9.69
C HIS A 267 -7.35 -9.43 -10.00
N LEU A 268 -6.22 -9.35 -10.74
CA LEU A 268 -5.69 -8.07 -11.20
C LEU A 268 -6.70 -7.38 -12.14
N GLN A 269 -7.23 -8.13 -13.10
CA GLN A 269 -8.22 -7.61 -14.04
C GLN A 269 -9.50 -7.15 -13.33
N GLU A 270 -9.98 -7.90 -12.35
CA GLU A 270 -11.13 -7.52 -11.53
C GLU A 270 -10.88 -6.21 -10.77
N ASN A 271 -9.71 -6.08 -10.12
CA ASN A 271 -9.32 -4.84 -9.42
C ASN A 271 -9.24 -3.65 -10.39
N ILE A 272 -8.72 -3.84 -11.60
CA ILE A 272 -8.70 -2.82 -12.64
C ILE A 272 -10.11 -2.40 -13.02
N GLN A 273 -11.03 -3.33 -13.25
CA GLN A 273 -12.43 -3.02 -13.60
C GLN A 273 -13.14 -2.28 -12.45
N ALA A 274 -12.94 -2.69 -11.21
CA ALA A 274 -13.47 -2.00 -10.04
C ALA A 274 -12.93 -0.56 -9.93
N ALA A 275 -11.63 -0.36 -10.19
CA ALA A 275 -11.02 0.96 -10.17
C ALA A 275 -11.52 1.86 -11.34
N LEU A 276 -11.76 1.30 -12.52
CA LEU A 276 -12.36 2.00 -13.66
C LEU A 276 -13.82 2.37 -13.40
N ALA A 277 -14.58 1.51 -12.71
CA ALA A 277 -15.94 1.83 -12.27
C ALA A 277 -15.94 2.97 -11.21
N GLY A 278 -14.82 3.20 -10.53
CA GLY A 278 -14.63 4.29 -9.58
C GLY A 278 -15.29 4.07 -8.22
N PRO A 279 -15.45 5.14 -7.44
CA PRO A 279 -16.10 5.11 -6.13
C PRO A 279 -17.51 4.52 -6.18
N LEU A 280 -18.01 4.06 -5.04
CA LEU A 280 -19.43 3.76 -4.89
C LEU A 280 -20.25 5.05 -5.05
N PRO A 281 -21.52 4.98 -5.52
CA PRO A 281 -22.45 6.10 -5.42
C PRO A 281 -22.50 6.64 -3.98
N ALA A 282 -22.64 7.94 -3.82
CA ALA A 282 -22.54 8.58 -2.50
C ALA A 282 -23.56 8.06 -1.49
N ASP A 283 -24.78 7.76 -1.94
CA ASP A 283 -25.85 7.16 -1.13
C ASP A 283 -25.52 5.72 -0.73
N VAL A 284 -24.97 4.92 -1.63
CA VAL A 284 -24.54 3.53 -1.36
C VAL A 284 -23.38 3.54 -0.36
N TYR A 285 -22.40 4.44 -0.53
CA TYR A 285 -21.28 4.57 0.40
C TYR A 285 -21.73 4.96 1.81
N ALA A 286 -22.63 5.96 1.90
CA ALA A 286 -23.21 6.39 3.17
C ALA A 286 -24.01 5.27 3.86
N GLU A 287 -24.84 4.56 3.09
CA GLU A 287 -25.63 3.44 3.62
C GLU A 287 -24.75 2.27 4.07
N ALA A 288 -23.69 1.93 3.31
CA ALA A 288 -22.74 0.91 3.72
C ALA A 288 -22.07 1.27 5.07
N LYS A 289 -21.66 2.53 5.24
CA LYS A 289 -21.08 3.00 6.51
C LYS A 289 -22.10 2.87 7.66
N ARG A 290 -23.34 3.32 7.45
CA ARG A 290 -24.40 3.24 8.45
C ARG A 290 -24.68 1.80 8.89
N ARG A 291 -24.73 0.85 7.95
CA ARG A 291 -24.93 -0.58 8.26
C ARG A 291 -23.76 -1.16 9.04
N LEU A 292 -22.54 -0.85 8.63
CA LEU A 292 -21.32 -1.29 9.32
C LEU A 292 -21.20 -0.72 10.74
N ASP A 293 -21.68 0.50 10.99
CA ASP A 293 -21.71 1.10 12.33
C ASP A 293 -22.74 0.42 13.24
N GLY A 294 -23.81 -0.13 12.66
CA GLY A 294 -24.84 -0.87 13.39
C GLY A 294 -24.59 -2.36 13.59
N ALA A 295 -23.58 -2.92 12.91
CA ALA A 295 -23.22 -4.35 12.94
C ALA A 295 -22.05 -4.67 13.89
N GLY A 296 -21.61 -3.70 14.70
CA GLY A 296 -20.48 -3.79 15.62
C GLY A 296 -20.85 -4.00 17.07
#